data_ad68ca297702ef8389f80be857fc7cbf
#
_entry.id   ad68ca297702ef8389f80be857fc7cbf
#
_cell.length_a   1.000
_cell.length_b   1.000
_cell.length_c   1.000
_cell.angle_alpha   90.00
_cell.angle_beta   90.00
_cell.angle_gamma   90.00
#
_symmetry.space_group_name_H-M   'P 1'
#
loop_
_entity.id
_entity.type
_entity.pdbx_description
1 polymer ?
#
loop_
_entity_poly.entity_id
_entity_poly.type
_entity_poly.pdbx_seq_one_letter_code
_entity_poly.pdbx_strand_id
1 'polypeptide(L)'
;APTQDPLVIPTQNGICLFDPANGKCQQLFQDSKEGKKIKMVADVTFDSNGTLWIAATGEGVFSYRFDTGKLTNYRHDTADPHSISNNNVNNITQDSKGNLWFATSGSGLDLYRPASNDFENFDQAKNGLSSDCIYETQESPTSGKLLLITNEGFSIFDYRQKAFLNYSAENGFPMTAVNENALCVTRDGEIFLGGTQGMISFHEMELNFTPKPYKIILSRLIVNGTEIQVGDETGILQQALYCTPEITLNADQSMFSIEFATSNYVAANKDDIIYKLEGFSNDWNSARGLHNITYT
;
A
#
# COMPACT_ATOMS: atom_id res chain seq x y z
N ALA A 1 -13.41 -20.62 -33.73
CA ALA A 1 -13.11 -21.83 -32.97
C ALA A 1 -12.32 -21.41 -31.75
N PRO A 2 -12.58 -21.96 -30.55
CA PRO A 2 -11.71 -21.69 -29.41
C PRO A 2 -10.30 -22.16 -29.78
N THR A 3 -9.32 -21.32 -29.56
CA THR A 3 -7.91 -21.66 -29.71
C THR A 3 -7.63 -22.83 -28.76
N GLN A 4 -7.17 -23.95 -29.32
CA GLN A 4 -6.86 -25.18 -28.57
C GLN A 4 -5.45 -25.10 -27.96
N ASP A 5 -5.03 -23.91 -27.57
CA ASP A 5 -3.72 -23.76 -26.95
C ASP A 5 -3.71 -24.35 -25.53
N PRO A 6 -2.64 -25.02 -25.14
CA PRO A 6 -2.51 -25.58 -23.81
C PRO A 6 -2.64 -24.52 -22.72
N LEU A 7 -3.32 -24.86 -21.63
CA LEU A 7 -3.47 -23.97 -20.46
C LEU A 7 -2.36 -24.24 -19.45
N VAL A 8 -1.76 -23.20 -18.95
CA VAL A 8 -0.80 -23.26 -17.84
C VAL A 8 -1.58 -23.22 -16.52
N ILE A 9 -1.51 -24.30 -15.74
CA ILE A 9 -2.23 -24.43 -14.48
C ILE A 9 -1.24 -24.43 -13.31
N PRO A 10 -1.26 -23.42 -12.44
CA PRO A 10 -0.47 -23.42 -11.22
C PRO A 10 -1.02 -24.46 -10.23
N THR A 11 -0.11 -25.15 -9.54
CA THR A 11 -0.44 -26.17 -8.55
C THR A 11 0.49 -26.12 -7.34
N GLN A 12 0.12 -26.79 -6.25
CA GLN A 12 1.02 -26.92 -5.10
C GLN A 12 2.32 -27.68 -5.42
N ASN A 13 2.33 -28.50 -6.48
CA ASN A 13 3.48 -29.32 -6.88
C ASN A 13 4.18 -28.80 -8.15
N GLY A 14 3.96 -27.56 -8.53
CA GLY A 14 4.57 -26.93 -9.71
C GLY A 14 3.53 -26.52 -10.75
N ILE A 15 3.93 -26.61 -12.02
CA ILE A 15 3.14 -26.18 -13.17
C ILE A 15 2.67 -27.38 -13.97
N CYS A 16 1.39 -27.43 -14.27
CA CYS A 16 0.80 -28.37 -15.22
C CYS A 16 0.43 -27.65 -16.53
N LEU A 17 0.87 -28.20 -17.64
CA LEU A 17 0.40 -27.82 -18.97
C LEU A 17 -0.79 -28.72 -19.35
N PHE A 18 -1.99 -28.16 -19.36
CA PHE A 18 -3.22 -28.88 -19.68
C PHE A 18 -3.58 -28.67 -21.15
N ASP A 19 -3.75 -29.76 -21.87
CA ASP A 19 -4.24 -29.75 -23.25
C ASP A 19 -5.77 -30.00 -23.26
N PRO A 20 -6.58 -28.97 -23.56
CA PRO A 20 -8.04 -29.10 -23.57
C PRO A 20 -8.56 -29.99 -24.71
N ALA A 21 -7.76 -30.23 -25.75
CA ALA A 21 -8.18 -31.07 -26.89
C ALA A 21 -8.24 -32.57 -26.53
N ASN A 22 -7.35 -33.00 -25.63
CA ASN A 22 -7.27 -34.42 -25.25
C ASN A 22 -7.39 -34.69 -23.76
N GLY A 23 -7.56 -33.62 -22.92
CA GLY A 23 -7.69 -33.71 -21.48
C GLY A 23 -6.42 -34.13 -20.73
N LYS A 24 -5.27 -34.13 -21.38
CA LYS A 24 -3.99 -34.52 -20.76
C LYS A 24 -3.34 -33.36 -20.02
N CYS A 25 -2.70 -33.69 -18.90
CA CYS A 25 -1.93 -32.77 -18.08
C CYS A 25 -0.46 -33.24 -18.06
N GLN A 26 0.44 -32.37 -18.46
CA GLN A 26 1.87 -32.61 -18.42
C GLN A 26 2.50 -31.71 -17.35
N GLN A 27 3.20 -32.31 -16.40
CA GLN A 27 3.99 -31.55 -15.43
C GLN A 27 5.22 -30.95 -16.09
N LEU A 28 5.41 -29.64 -15.94
CA LEU A 28 6.60 -28.94 -16.41
C LEU A 28 7.70 -28.95 -15.35
N PHE A 29 8.94 -28.81 -15.79
CA PHE A 29 10.13 -28.56 -14.97
C PHE A 29 10.56 -29.68 -14.01
N GLN A 30 10.01 -30.88 -14.11
CA GLN A 30 10.31 -32.01 -13.21
C GLN A 30 11.75 -32.55 -13.34
N ASP A 31 12.37 -32.36 -14.49
CA ASP A 31 13.67 -32.97 -14.81
C ASP A 31 14.88 -32.11 -14.41
N SER A 32 14.68 -30.83 -14.10
CA SER A 32 15.77 -29.94 -13.72
C SER A 32 15.81 -29.66 -12.20
N LYS A 33 17.03 -29.44 -11.67
CA LYS A 33 17.23 -29.09 -10.26
C LYS A 33 16.50 -27.78 -9.90
N GLU A 34 16.57 -26.78 -10.78
CA GLU A 34 15.90 -25.49 -10.58
C GLU A 34 14.37 -25.63 -10.71
N GLY A 35 13.90 -26.39 -11.69
CA GLY A 35 12.48 -26.62 -11.87
C GLY A 35 11.81 -27.35 -10.71
N LYS A 36 12.51 -28.22 -10.01
CA LYS A 36 12.01 -28.91 -8.80
C LYS A 36 11.77 -27.98 -7.61
N LYS A 37 12.28 -26.74 -7.65
CA LYS A 37 12.01 -25.71 -6.66
C LYS A 37 10.67 -25.02 -6.90
N ILE A 38 10.10 -25.13 -8.12
CA ILE A 38 8.80 -24.53 -8.47
C ILE A 38 7.70 -25.36 -7.79
N LYS A 39 7.32 -24.93 -6.58
CA LYS A 39 6.26 -25.52 -5.75
C LYS A 39 5.45 -24.41 -5.12
N MET A 40 4.26 -24.74 -4.62
CA MET A 40 3.38 -23.76 -3.99
C MET A 40 3.25 -22.51 -4.86
N VAL A 41 2.86 -22.72 -6.13
CA VAL A 41 2.78 -21.64 -7.12
C VAL A 41 1.59 -20.76 -6.75
N ALA A 42 1.90 -19.49 -6.44
CA ALA A 42 0.91 -18.48 -6.07
C ALA A 42 0.25 -17.87 -7.30
N ASP A 43 1.06 -17.57 -8.34
CA ASP A 43 0.57 -16.94 -9.55
C ASP A 43 1.45 -17.26 -10.77
N VAL A 44 0.85 -17.17 -11.97
CA VAL A 44 1.53 -17.31 -13.25
C VAL A 44 0.96 -16.33 -14.27
N THR A 45 1.85 -15.72 -15.07
CA THR A 45 1.44 -14.86 -16.17
C THR A 45 2.37 -14.99 -17.37
N PHE A 46 1.85 -14.75 -18.57
CA PHE A 46 2.67 -14.54 -19.76
C PHE A 46 2.88 -13.05 -19.97
N ASP A 47 4.13 -12.67 -20.21
CA ASP A 47 4.39 -11.32 -20.69
C ASP A 47 4.10 -11.19 -22.18
N SER A 48 4.09 -9.96 -22.68
CA SER A 48 3.87 -9.65 -24.10
C SER A 48 4.93 -10.24 -25.05
N ASN A 49 6.05 -10.73 -24.52
CA ASN A 49 7.11 -11.39 -25.27
C ASN A 49 6.99 -12.93 -25.26
N GLY A 50 5.93 -13.46 -24.63
CA GLY A 50 5.69 -14.89 -24.48
C GLY A 50 6.56 -15.58 -23.43
N THR A 51 7.18 -14.83 -22.52
CA THR A 51 7.87 -15.38 -21.35
C THR A 51 6.85 -15.75 -20.29
N LEU A 52 6.90 -16.98 -19.79
CA LEU A 52 6.11 -17.40 -18.64
C LEU A 52 6.81 -16.98 -17.35
N TRP A 53 6.14 -16.18 -16.55
CA TRP A 53 6.55 -15.77 -15.22
C TRP A 53 5.79 -16.57 -14.18
N ILE A 54 6.48 -17.03 -13.13
CA ILE A 54 5.95 -17.96 -12.12
C ILE A 54 6.35 -17.47 -10.74
N ALA A 55 5.38 -17.16 -9.89
CA ALA A 55 5.59 -16.86 -8.48
C ALA A 55 5.54 -18.17 -7.67
N ALA A 56 6.66 -18.57 -7.08
CA ALA A 56 6.75 -19.77 -6.25
C ALA A 56 7.06 -19.37 -4.81
N THR A 57 6.15 -19.66 -3.89
CA THR A 57 6.24 -19.26 -2.48
C THR A 57 7.54 -19.69 -1.84
N GLY A 58 8.29 -18.75 -1.26
CA GLY A 58 9.59 -18.97 -0.62
C GLY A 58 10.77 -19.12 -1.58
N GLU A 59 10.51 -19.25 -2.90
CA GLU A 59 11.55 -19.44 -3.92
C GLU A 59 11.71 -18.23 -4.85
N GLY A 60 10.92 -17.16 -4.65
CA GLY A 60 10.92 -15.97 -5.49
C GLY A 60 10.15 -16.15 -6.79
N VAL A 61 10.69 -15.62 -7.88
CA VAL A 61 10.06 -15.62 -9.19
C VAL A 61 10.93 -16.37 -10.19
N PHE A 62 10.29 -17.15 -11.05
CA PHE A 62 10.95 -17.77 -12.19
C PHE A 62 10.43 -17.17 -13.50
N SER A 63 11.32 -16.99 -14.47
CA SER A 63 10.96 -16.73 -15.84
C SER A 63 11.34 -17.90 -16.74
N TYR A 64 10.46 -18.31 -17.64
CA TYR A 64 10.71 -19.38 -18.58
C TYR A 64 10.40 -18.96 -20.01
N ARG A 65 11.34 -19.20 -20.90
CA ARG A 65 11.20 -18.95 -22.33
C ARG A 65 11.07 -20.27 -23.07
N PHE A 66 9.93 -20.49 -23.71
CA PHE A 66 9.66 -21.73 -24.46
C PHE A 66 10.54 -21.90 -25.71
N ASP A 67 10.94 -20.79 -26.35
CA ASP A 67 11.78 -20.80 -27.55
C ASP A 67 13.22 -21.28 -27.29
N THR A 68 13.75 -20.99 -26.11
CA THR A 68 15.13 -21.34 -25.74
C THR A 68 15.23 -22.42 -24.67
N GLY A 69 14.13 -22.76 -24.02
CA GLY A 69 14.09 -23.65 -22.84
C GLY A 69 14.78 -23.06 -21.62
N LYS A 70 15.08 -21.73 -21.63
CA LYS A 70 15.81 -21.08 -20.52
C LYS A 70 14.86 -20.83 -19.35
N LEU A 71 15.21 -21.39 -18.19
CA LEU A 71 14.60 -21.11 -16.89
C LEU A 71 15.56 -20.25 -16.08
N THR A 72 15.08 -19.11 -15.55
CA THR A 72 15.85 -18.20 -14.69
C THR A 72 15.10 -18.03 -13.39
N ASN A 73 15.80 -18.06 -12.24
CA ASN A 73 15.22 -17.78 -10.93
C ASN A 73 15.72 -16.44 -10.40
N TYR A 74 14.79 -15.60 -9.96
CA TYR A 74 15.05 -14.32 -9.30
C TYR A 74 14.68 -14.48 -7.83
N ARG A 75 15.66 -14.26 -6.94
CA ARG A 75 15.51 -14.39 -5.49
C ARG A 75 15.94 -13.11 -4.81
N HIS A 76 15.35 -12.89 -3.64
CA HIS A 76 15.81 -11.85 -2.74
C HIS A 76 17.25 -12.15 -2.26
N ASP A 77 18.10 -11.13 -2.37
CA ASP A 77 19.46 -11.12 -1.87
C ASP A 77 19.65 -9.86 -1.01
N THR A 78 19.89 -10.04 0.27
CA THR A 78 20.09 -8.93 1.22
C THR A 78 21.32 -8.06 0.90
N ALA A 79 22.26 -8.58 0.10
CA ALA A 79 23.46 -7.86 -0.33
C ALA A 79 23.20 -7.05 -1.63
N ASP A 80 22.12 -7.34 -2.37
CA ASP A 80 21.76 -6.65 -3.61
C ASP A 80 20.44 -5.90 -3.45
N PRO A 81 20.46 -4.56 -3.30
CA PRO A 81 19.25 -3.75 -3.16
C PRO A 81 18.38 -3.70 -4.42
N HIS A 82 18.86 -4.25 -5.53
CA HIS A 82 18.15 -4.35 -6.79
C HIS A 82 17.65 -5.77 -7.08
N SER A 83 17.87 -6.73 -6.18
CA SER A 83 17.19 -8.01 -6.24
C SER A 83 15.69 -7.85 -5.97
N ILE A 84 14.87 -8.85 -6.32
CA ILE A 84 13.45 -8.85 -5.90
C ILE A 84 13.36 -8.70 -4.38
N SER A 85 12.44 -7.89 -3.90
CA SER A 85 12.41 -7.47 -2.49
C SER A 85 12.01 -8.58 -1.51
N ASN A 86 11.30 -9.62 -1.99
CA ASN A 86 10.85 -10.76 -1.18
C ASN A 86 10.78 -12.05 -2.01
N ASN A 87 11.04 -13.20 -1.36
CA ASN A 87 10.86 -14.52 -1.98
C ASN A 87 9.41 -15.02 -1.97
N ASN A 88 8.51 -14.31 -1.27
CA ASN A 88 7.08 -14.60 -1.29
C ASN A 88 6.39 -13.56 -2.17
N VAL A 89 6.11 -13.93 -3.40
CA VAL A 89 5.35 -13.12 -4.37
C VAL A 89 3.97 -13.72 -4.51
N ASN A 90 2.96 -12.89 -4.29
CA ASN A 90 1.55 -13.29 -4.30
C ASN A 90 0.93 -13.18 -5.69
N ASN A 91 1.32 -12.14 -6.46
CA ASN A 91 0.70 -11.85 -7.75
C ASN A 91 1.69 -11.21 -8.72
N ILE A 92 1.50 -11.45 -10.01
CA ILE A 92 2.31 -10.94 -11.13
C ILE A 92 1.37 -10.28 -12.13
N THR A 93 1.57 -8.99 -12.39
CA THR A 93 0.73 -8.23 -13.32
C THR A 93 1.58 -7.57 -14.39
N GLN A 94 1.17 -7.68 -15.67
CA GLN A 94 1.71 -6.84 -16.73
C GLN A 94 0.74 -5.69 -17.01
N ASP A 95 1.23 -4.45 -16.96
CA ASP A 95 0.44 -3.29 -17.36
C ASP A 95 0.39 -3.12 -18.89
N SER A 96 -0.47 -2.23 -19.36
CA SER A 96 -0.69 -1.94 -20.78
C SER A 96 0.54 -1.35 -21.50
N LYS A 97 1.55 -0.91 -20.74
CA LYS A 97 2.84 -0.42 -21.26
C LYS A 97 3.89 -1.51 -21.34
N GLY A 98 3.56 -2.73 -20.88
CA GLY A 98 4.44 -3.86 -20.84
C GLY A 98 5.32 -3.96 -19.60
N ASN A 99 5.13 -3.11 -18.58
CA ASN A 99 5.84 -3.22 -17.32
C ASN A 99 5.33 -4.43 -16.54
N LEU A 100 6.25 -5.17 -15.91
CA LEU A 100 5.93 -6.31 -15.06
C LEU A 100 6.06 -5.91 -13.60
N TRP A 101 4.99 -6.15 -12.86
CA TRP A 101 4.82 -5.81 -11.47
C TRP A 101 4.67 -7.08 -10.62
N PHE A 102 5.33 -7.10 -9.47
CA PHE A 102 5.35 -8.24 -8.56
C PHE A 102 4.89 -7.77 -7.18
N ALA A 103 3.72 -8.25 -6.77
CA ALA A 103 3.15 -7.98 -5.46
C ALA A 103 3.74 -8.93 -4.43
N THR A 104 4.36 -8.42 -3.36
CA THR A 104 5.04 -9.25 -2.38
C THR A 104 4.28 -9.35 -1.05
N SER A 105 4.54 -10.44 -0.33
CA SER A 105 4.01 -10.67 1.01
C SER A 105 4.93 -10.05 2.08
N GLY A 106 4.97 -8.69 2.14
CA GLY A 106 5.64 -7.98 3.22
C GLY A 106 6.86 -7.13 2.83
N SER A 107 7.06 -6.87 1.52
CA SER A 107 8.12 -5.95 1.06
C SER A 107 7.63 -4.99 -0.05
N GLY A 108 6.31 -4.83 -0.18
CA GLY A 108 5.71 -3.90 -1.14
C GLY A 108 5.65 -4.44 -2.57
N LEU A 109 5.77 -3.54 -3.53
CA LEU A 109 5.61 -3.75 -4.96
C LEU A 109 6.95 -3.64 -5.68
N ASP A 110 7.30 -4.63 -6.49
CA ASP A 110 8.51 -4.61 -7.31
C ASP A 110 8.15 -4.41 -8.79
N LEU A 111 8.92 -3.56 -9.47
CA LEU A 111 8.92 -3.38 -10.91
C LEU A 111 10.15 -4.06 -11.51
N TYR A 112 9.97 -5.02 -12.40
CA TYR A 112 11.07 -5.58 -13.17
C TYR A 112 11.59 -4.62 -14.23
N ARG A 113 12.90 -4.42 -14.27
CA ARG A 113 13.60 -3.57 -15.26
C ARG A 113 14.38 -4.45 -16.22
N PRO A 114 13.84 -4.73 -17.42
CA PRO A 114 14.46 -5.69 -18.35
C PRO A 114 15.84 -5.26 -18.87
N ALA A 115 16.11 -3.95 -18.95
CA ALA A 115 17.38 -3.42 -19.45
C ALA A 115 18.57 -3.75 -18.54
N SER A 116 18.38 -3.70 -17.23
CA SER A 116 19.36 -4.04 -16.19
C SER A 116 19.18 -5.45 -15.64
N ASN A 117 18.06 -6.10 -15.93
CA ASN A 117 17.66 -7.41 -15.42
C ASN A 117 17.60 -7.44 -13.87
N ASP A 118 16.99 -6.41 -13.30
CA ASP A 118 16.86 -6.17 -11.86
C ASP A 118 15.48 -5.61 -11.50
N PHE A 119 15.30 -5.19 -10.24
CA PHE A 119 14.01 -4.71 -9.73
C PHE A 119 14.13 -3.33 -9.09
N GLU A 120 13.07 -2.54 -9.22
CA GLU A 120 12.84 -1.31 -8.47
C GLU A 120 11.70 -1.55 -7.48
N ASN A 121 11.95 -1.30 -6.19
CA ASN A 121 10.99 -1.55 -5.12
C ASN A 121 10.26 -0.29 -4.67
N PHE A 122 8.96 -0.41 -4.43
CA PHE A 122 8.06 0.60 -3.88
C PHE A 122 7.39 0.06 -2.62
N ASP A 123 7.61 0.71 -1.49
CA ASP A 123 7.19 0.23 -0.18
C ASP A 123 6.53 1.32 0.68
N GLN A 124 6.11 0.94 1.88
CA GLN A 124 5.50 1.84 2.84
C GLN A 124 6.45 2.98 3.23
N ALA A 125 7.69 2.66 3.51
CA ALA A 125 8.66 3.62 4.04
C ALA A 125 9.09 4.66 3.00
N LYS A 126 9.27 4.25 1.74
CA LYS A 126 9.78 5.11 0.67
C LYS A 126 8.67 5.85 -0.08
N ASN A 127 7.52 5.20 -0.29
CA ASN A 127 6.50 5.66 -1.22
C ASN A 127 5.14 5.87 -0.58
N GLY A 128 4.99 5.58 0.72
CA GLY A 128 3.74 5.78 1.45
C GLY A 128 2.65 4.76 1.15
N LEU A 129 3.01 3.52 0.78
CA LEU A 129 2.06 2.42 0.68
C LEU A 129 1.43 2.16 2.06
N SER A 130 0.14 1.77 2.12
CA SER A 130 -0.54 1.49 3.39
C SER A 130 0.06 0.30 4.12
N SER A 131 0.42 -0.74 3.39
CA SER A 131 1.08 -1.93 3.92
C SER A 131 1.94 -2.60 2.85
N ASP A 132 3.09 -3.12 3.28
CA ASP A 132 4.01 -3.86 2.41
C ASP A 132 3.52 -5.27 2.05
N CYS A 133 2.42 -5.75 2.65
CA CYS A 133 1.77 -6.99 2.28
C CYS A 133 0.69 -6.75 1.23
N ILE A 134 1.03 -7.01 -0.05
CA ILE A 134 0.13 -6.84 -1.18
C ILE A 134 -0.36 -8.22 -1.62
N TYR A 135 -1.67 -8.38 -1.72
CA TYR A 135 -2.31 -9.64 -2.14
C TYR A 135 -2.43 -9.74 -3.66
N GLU A 136 -2.86 -8.66 -4.29
CA GLU A 136 -3.15 -8.64 -5.73
C GLU A 136 -2.97 -7.24 -6.29
N THR A 137 -2.62 -7.18 -7.58
CA THR A 137 -2.55 -5.94 -8.37
C THR A 137 -3.27 -6.09 -9.69
N GLN A 138 -3.94 -5.03 -10.14
CA GLN A 138 -4.53 -4.94 -11.48
C GLN A 138 -4.36 -3.54 -12.04
N GLU A 139 -4.21 -3.40 -13.37
CA GLU A 139 -4.22 -2.07 -13.99
C GLU A 139 -5.65 -1.56 -14.15
N SER A 140 -5.89 -0.30 -13.78
CA SER A 140 -7.14 0.40 -14.11
C SER A 140 -7.19 0.69 -15.61
N PRO A 141 -8.21 0.21 -16.34
CA PRO A 141 -8.34 0.48 -17.77
C PRO A 141 -8.69 1.95 -18.07
N THR A 142 -9.13 2.70 -17.07
CA THR A 142 -9.54 4.11 -17.22
C THR A 142 -8.40 5.08 -16.93
N SER A 143 -7.58 4.84 -15.91
CA SER A 143 -6.51 5.74 -15.50
C SER A 143 -5.10 5.24 -15.87
N GLY A 144 -4.93 3.94 -16.14
CA GLY A 144 -3.63 3.30 -16.35
C GLY A 144 -2.77 3.26 -15.09
N LYS A 145 -3.38 3.44 -13.92
CA LYS A 145 -2.74 3.28 -12.61
C LYS A 145 -2.89 1.85 -12.14
N LEU A 146 -2.05 1.41 -11.21
CA LEU A 146 -2.22 0.12 -10.58
C LEU A 146 -3.17 0.21 -9.39
N LEU A 147 -4.09 -0.70 -9.32
CA LEU A 147 -5.02 -0.94 -8.24
C LEU A 147 -4.45 -2.10 -7.41
N LEU A 148 -4.36 -1.92 -6.10
CA LEU A 148 -3.73 -2.89 -5.21
C LEU A 148 -4.66 -3.25 -4.05
N ILE A 149 -4.71 -4.53 -3.73
CA ILE A 149 -5.26 -5.01 -2.46
C ILE A 149 -4.11 -5.27 -1.50
N THR A 150 -4.20 -4.70 -0.31
CA THR A 150 -3.27 -4.94 0.79
C THR A 150 -4.02 -5.53 1.98
N ASN A 151 -3.30 -6.05 2.99
CA ASN A 151 -3.93 -6.49 4.23
C ASN A 151 -4.56 -5.34 5.05
N GLU A 152 -4.32 -4.07 4.69
CA GLU A 152 -4.92 -2.88 5.34
C GLU A 152 -5.99 -2.19 4.49
N GLY A 153 -6.29 -2.72 3.30
CA GLY A 153 -7.33 -2.18 2.44
C GLY A 153 -6.94 -2.10 0.96
N PHE A 154 -7.37 -1.02 0.32
CA PHE A 154 -7.20 -0.78 -1.11
C PHE A 154 -6.27 0.40 -1.35
N SER A 155 -5.41 0.30 -2.35
CA SER A 155 -4.49 1.37 -2.74
C SER A 155 -4.47 1.56 -4.25
N ILE A 156 -4.21 2.80 -4.69
CA ILE A 156 -3.98 3.15 -6.09
C ILE A 156 -2.56 3.68 -6.20
N PHE A 157 -1.76 3.09 -7.10
CA PHE A 157 -0.39 3.51 -7.35
C PHE A 157 -0.27 4.28 -8.66
N ASP A 158 0.20 5.50 -8.59
CA ASP A 158 0.60 6.30 -9.75
C ASP A 158 2.11 6.19 -9.95
N TYR A 159 2.52 5.37 -10.92
CA TYR A 159 3.94 5.17 -11.21
C TYR A 159 4.65 6.44 -11.69
N ARG A 160 3.95 7.37 -12.33
CA ARG A 160 4.56 8.64 -12.79
C ARG A 160 4.96 9.53 -11.63
N GLN A 161 4.14 9.51 -10.57
CA GLN A 161 4.40 10.26 -9.33
C GLN A 161 5.17 9.44 -8.30
N LYS A 162 5.29 8.13 -8.51
CA LYS A 162 5.85 7.14 -7.56
C LYS A 162 5.19 7.24 -6.18
N ALA A 163 3.88 7.42 -6.16
CA ALA A 163 3.11 7.67 -4.96
C ALA A 163 1.86 6.80 -4.90
N PHE A 164 1.49 6.41 -3.67
CA PHE A 164 0.28 5.66 -3.38
C PHE A 164 -0.81 6.57 -2.82
N LEU A 165 -2.05 6.28 -3.19
CA LEU A 165 -3.24 6.81 -2.58
C LEU A 165 -3.97 5.64 -1.89
N ASN A 166 -4.07 5.70 -0.57
CA ASN A 166 -4.53 4.58 0.24
C ASN A 166 -5.94 4.78 0.76
N TYR A 167 -6.73 3.70 0.76
CA TYR A 167 -8.11 3.65 1.20
C TYR A 167 -8.27 2.52 2.22
N SER A 168 -8.68 2.87 3.42
CA SER A 168 -8.91 1.95 4.53
C SER A 168 -10.17 2.34 5.30
N ALA A 169 -10.62 1.48 6.21
CA ALA A 169 -11.75 1.80 7.08
C ALA A 169 -11.55 3.09 7.88
N GLU A 170 -10.31 3.42 8.23
CA GLU A 170 -9.98 4.63 8.98
C GLU A 170 -10.25 5.92 8.19
N ASN A 171 -10.20 5.88 6.86
CA ASN A 171 -10.54 7.02 6.02
C ASN A 171 -11.91 6.89 5.33
N GLY A 172 -12.76 5.99 5.85
CA GLY A 172 -14.14 5.84 5.40
C GLY A 172 -14.35 4.87 4.25
N PHE A 173 -13.33 4.11 3.87
CA PHE A 173 -13.51 3.04 2.90
C PHE A 173 -14.36 1.91 3.53
N PRO A 174 -15.42 1.44 2.85
CA PRO A 174 -16.46 0.63 3.48
C PRO A 174 -16.07 -0.85 3.70
N MET A 175 -14.78 -1.18 3.59
CA MET A 175 -14.28 -2.55 3.78
C MET A 175 -13.05 -2.56 4.68
N THR A 176 -13.06 -3.38 5.72
CA THR A 176 -11.98 -3.49 6.71
C THR A 176 -11.00 -4.61 6.42
N ALA A 177 -11.45 -5.67 5.75
CA ALA A 177 -10.63 -6.83 5.42
C ALA A 177 -10.98 -7.33 4.02
N VAL A 178 -10.07 -7.15 3.10
CA VAL A 178 -10.16 -7.63 1.72
C VAL A 178 -9.50 -9.01 1.64
N ASN A 179 -10.10 -9.93 0.90
CA ASN A 179 -9.55 -11.27 0.71
C ASN A 179 -8.49 -11.27 -0.40
N GLU A 180 -7.57 -12.22 -0.33
CA GLU A 180 -6.64 -12.52 -1.42
C GLU A 180 -7.41 -12.90 -2.69
N ASN A 181 -6.90 -12.52 -3.85
CA ASN A 181 -7.49 -12.79 -5.18
C ASN A 181 -8.97 -12.36 -5.31
N ALA A 182 -9.32 -11.25 -4.66
CA ALA A 182 -10.69 -10.75 -4.62
C ALA A 182 -10.83 -9.35 -5.26
N LEU A 183 -9.94 -9.01 -6.19
CA LEU A 183 -10.01 -7.83 -7.04
C LEU A 183 -10.44 -8.24 -8.45
N CYS A 184 -11.44 -7.57 -8.98
CA CYS A 184 -11.82 -7.70 -10.37
C CYS A 184 -12.14 -6.31 -10.94
N VAL A 185 -11.55 -5.99 -12.08
CA VAL A 185 -11.80 -4.72 -12.77
C VAL A 185 -12.39 -5.00 -14.13
N THR A 186 -13.56 -4.45 -14.39
CA THR A 186 -14.24 -4.59 -15.68
C THR A 186 -13.62 -3.67 -16.73
N ARG A 187 -13.94 -3.92 -18.01
CA ARG A 187 -13.40 -3.12 -19.12
C ARG A 187 -13.83 -1.64 -19.11
N ASP A 188 -14.97 -1.35 -18.51
CA ASP A 188 -15.49 0.00 -18.31
C ASP A 188 -14.99 0.68 -17.02
N GLY A 189 -14.16 -0.02 -16.25
CA GLY A 189 -13.48 0.52 -15.09
C GLY A 189 -14.25 0.37 -13.77
N GLU A 190 -15.32 -0.44 -13.71
CA GLU A 190 -15.94 -0.80 -12.45
C GLU A 190 -15.02 -1.78 -11.69
N ILE A 191 -14.76 -1.46 -10.44
CA ILE A 191 -13.88 -2.19 -9.54
C ILE A 191 -14.75 -2.99 -8.56
N PHE A 192 -14.52 -4.29 -8.49
CA PHE A 192 -15.17 -5.19 -7.52
C PHE A 192 -14.13 -5.65 -6.51
N LEU A 193 -14.45 -5.49 -5.23
CA LEU A 193 -13.63 -5.97 -4.12
C LEU A 193 -14.44 -6.92 -3.24
N GLY A 194 -13.88 -8.10 -2.97
CA GLY A 194 -14.44 -9.08 -2.07
C GLY A 194 -13.69 -9.10 -0.73
N GLY A 195 -14.41 -9.32 0.34
CA GLY A 195 -13.83 -9.40 1.68
C GLY A 195 -14.71 -10.19 2.65
N THR A 196 -14.29 -10.25 3.90
CA THR A 196 -15.00 -10.98 4.96
C THR A 196 -16.41 -10.43 5.25
N GLN A 197 -16.68 -9.18 4.85
CA GLN A 197 -17.96 -8.50 5.07
C GLN A 197 -18.88 -8.52 3.84
N GLY A 198 -18.46 -9.18 2.76
CA GLY A 198 -19.19 -9.23 1.50
C GLY A 198 -18.38 -8.65 0.34
N MET A 199 -19.07 -8.08 -0.62
CA MET A 199 -18.49 -7.48 -1.82
C MET A 199 -18.97 -6.04 -1.98
N ILE A 200 -18.09 -5.18 -2.45
CA ILE A 200 -18.41 -3.81 -2.86
C ILE A 200 -18.03 -3.62 -4.32
N SER A 201 -18.74 -2.73 -5.01
CA SER A 201 -18.32 -2.24 -6.33
C SER A 201 -18.35 -0.72 -6.37
N PHE A 202 -17.45 -0.13 -7.15
CA PHE A 202 -17.33 1.31 -7.34
C PHE A 202 -16.47 1.62 -8.56
N HIS A 203 -16.52 2.86 -9.03
CA HIS A 203 -15.59 3.38 -10.03
C HIS A 203 -14.50 4.21 -9.35
N GLU A 204 -13.29 4.22 -9.94
CA GLU A 204 -12.16 5.00 -9.40
C GLU A 204 -12.50 6.48 -9.14
N MET A 205 -13.33 7.09 -10.00
CA MET A 205 -13.75 8.48 -9.84
C MET A 205 -14.65 8.72 -8.61
N GLU A 206 -15.28 7.68 -8.07
CA GLU A 206 -16.11 7.77 -6.86
C GLU A 206 -15.27 7.82 -5.59
N LEU A 207 -14.00 7.42 -5.69
CA LEU A 207 -13.02 7.49 -4.61
C LEU A 207 -12.47 8.91 -4.37
N ASN A 208 -13.13 9.94 -4.88
CA ASN A 208 -12.76 11.32 -4.66
C ASN A 208 -12.97 11.71 -3.19
N PHE A 209 -12.05 11.28 -2.34
CA PHE A 209 -11.83 11.91 -1.05
C PHE A 209 -11.13 13.25 -1.29
N THR A 210 -11.89 14.26 -1.67
CA THR A 210 -11.44 15.64 -1.51
C THR A 210 -11.29 15.81 -0.01
N PRO A 211 -10.09 15.98 0.55
CA PRO A 211 -9.95 16.21 1.96
C PRO A 211 -10.77 17.46 2.28
N LYS A 212 -11.89 17.28 2.98
CA LYS A 212 -12.66 18.44 3.46
C LYS A 212 -11.71 19.19 4.38
N PRO A 213 -11.55 20.51 4.21
CA PRO A 213 -10.70 21.27 5.08
C PRO A 213 -11.20 21.10 6.52
N TYR A 214 -10.37 20.50 7.34
CA TYR A 214 -10.63 20.35 8.76
C TYR A 214 -9.98 21.49 9.54
N LYS A 215 -10.49 21.73 10.75
CA LYS A 215 -9.96 22.75 11.65
C LYS A 215 -9.19 22.07 12.78
N ILE A 216 -8.08 22.68 13.14
CA ILE A 216 -7.39 22.39 14.41
C ILE A 216 -8.05 23.28 15.47
N ILE A 217 -8.47 22.66 16.57
CA ILE A 217 -9.12 23.34 17.69
C ILE A 217 -8.23 23.12 18.91
N LEU A 218 -7.75 24.22 19.50
CA LEU A 218 -7.03 24.17 20.75
C LEU A 218 -8.07 23.99 21.88
N SER A 219 -8.02 22.84 22.55
CA SER A 219 -9.08 22.42 23.49
C SER A 219 -8.78 22.73 24.95
N ARG A 220 -7.51 22.59 25.36
CA ARG A 220 -7.08 22.80 26.74
C ARG A 220 -5.74 23.51 26.82
N LEU A 221 -5.60 24.31 27.89
CA LEU A 221 -4.32 24.90 28.32
C LEU A 221 -3.97 24.36 29.70
N ILE A 222 -2.77 23.83 29.83
CA ILE A 222 -2.23 23.35 31.10
C ILE A 222 -0.97 24.17 31.39
N VAL A 223 -0.89 24.81 32.56
CA VAL A 223 0.24 25.62 32.98
C VAL A 223 0.80 25.06 34.29
N ASN A 224 2.09 24.79 34.34
CA ASN A 224 2.79 24.17 35.47
C ASN A 224 2.05 22.92 36.01
N GLY A 225 1.50 22.10 35.09
CA GLY A 225 0.78 20.87 35.41
C GLY A 225 -0.69 21.06 35.88
N THR A 226 -1.19 22.29 35.92
CA THR A 226 -2.57 22.60 36.28
C THR A 226 -3.38 23.03 35.06
N GLU A 227 -4.54 22.43 34.84
CA GLU A 227 -5.47 22.84 33.80
C GLU A 227 -6.07 24.22 34.11
N ILE A 228 -6.00 25.13 33.16
CA ILE A 228 -6.55 26.49 33.28
C ILE A 228 -8.01 26.48 32.81
N GLN A 229 -8.88 26.89 33.70
CA GLN A 229 -10.32 27.01 33.43
C GLN A 229 -10.70 28.47 33.10
N VAL A 230 -11.76 28.61 32.30
CA VAL A 230 -12.29 29.95 31.97
C VAL A 230 -12.79 30.63 33.23
N GLY A 231 -12.25 31.82 33.54
CA GLY A 231 -12.65 32.63 34.69
C GLY A 231 -12.14 32.13 36.04
N ASP A 232 -11.11 31.26 36.05
CA ASP A 232 -10.47 30.82 37.30
C ASP A 232 -9.64 31.95 37.96
N GLU A 233 -9.08 31.68 39.15
CA GLU A 233 -8.30 32.63 39.90
C GLU A 233 -7.02 33.09 39.23
N THR A 234 -6.52 32.32 38.22
CA THR A 234 -5.32 32.69 37.45
C THR A 234 -5.57 33.87 36.51
N GLY A 235 -6.82 34.02 36.07
CA GLY A 235 -7.22 35.06 35.14
C GLY A 235 -6.64 34.91 33.72
N ILE A 236 -5.98 33.80 33.43
CA ILE A 236 -5.30 33.54 32.13
C ILE A 236 -6.33 33.41 31.00
N LEU A 237 -7.42 32.69 31.23
CA LEU A 237 -8.48 32.50 30.23
C LEU A 237 -9.78 33.21 30.66
N GLN A 238 -10.21 34.20 29.88
CA GLN A 238 -11.49 34.88 30.06
C GLN A 238 -12.62 34.25 29.20
N GLN A 239 -12.24 33.46 28.24
CA GLN A 239 -13.13 32.72 27.33
C GLN A 239 -12.48 31.43 26.90
N ALA A 240 -13.20 30.57 26.19
CA ALA A 240 -12.66 29.30 25.72
C ALA A 240 -11.36 29.50 24.91
N LEU A 241 -10.40 28.58 25.08
CA LEU A 241 -9.06 28.67 24.46
C LEU A 241 -9.11 28.91 22.95
N TYR A 242 -10.00 28.21 22.24
CA TYR A 242 -10.17 28.37 20.78
C TYR A 242 -10.76 29.74 20.36
N CYS A 243 -11.27 30.50 21.29
CA CYS A 243 -11.76 31.88 21.11
C CYS A 243 -10.78 32.94 21.60
N THR A 244 -9.67 32.52 22.25
CA THR A 244 -8.71 33.43 22.90
C THR A 244 -7.57 33.73 21.93
N PRO A 245 -7.48 34.96 21.38
CA PRO A 245 -6.47 35.30 20.39
C PRO A 245 -5.07 35.48 20.99
N GLU A 246 -4.98 35.73 22.27
CA GLU A 246 -3.73 35.99 22.97
C GLU A 246 -3.78 35.49 24.41
N ILE A 247 -2.69 34.87 24.86
CA ILE A 247 -2.52 34.38 26.24
C ILE A 247 -1.25 34.99 26.79
N THR A 248 -1.33 35.55 27.97
CA THR A 248 -0.18 36.09 28.70
C THR A 248 0.18 35.15 29.83
N LEU A 249 1.42 34.69 29.86
CA LEU A 249 2.00 33.88 30.93
C LEU A 249 3.07 34.68 31.67
N ASN A 250 3.14 34.52 32.98
CA ASN A 250 4.20 35.11 33.80
C ASN A 250 5.49 34.31 33.71
N ALA A 251 6.60 34.88 34.12
CA ALA A 251 7.92 34.24 34.05
C ALA A 251 8.04 32.92 34.83
N ASP A 252 7.25 32.76 35.89
CA ASP A 252 7.13 31.56 36.74
C ASP A 252 6.21 30.49 36.12
N GLN A 253 5.50 30.81 35.03
CA GLN A 253 4.59 29.95 34.27
C GLN A 253 5.26 29.45 32.99
N SER A 254 6.51 29.03 33.10
CA SER A 254 7.35 28.69 31.94
C SER A 254 7.00 27.34 31.30
N MET A 255 6.43 26.41 32.04
CA MET A 255 5.99 25.13 31.52
C MET A 255 4.51 25.17 31.16
N PHE A 256 4.20 25.04 29.90
CA PHE A 256 2.81 24.96 29.44
C PHE A 256 2.60 23.88 28.38
N SER A 257 1.40 23.32 28.38
CA SER A 257 0.95 22.35 27.39
C SER A 257 -0.36 22.81 26.76
N ILE A 258 -0.47 22.65 25.47
CA ILE A 258 -1.69 22.92 24.71
C ILE A 258 -2.20 21.59 24.14
N GLU A 259 -3.41 21.19 24.55
CA GLU A 259 -4.12 20.10 23.89
C GLU A 259 -4.89 20.62 22.69
N PHE A 260 -4.91 19.81 21.64
CA PHE A 260 -5.62 20.13 20.42
C PHE A 260 -6.41 18.91 19.91
N ALA A 261 -7.44 19.19 19.17
CA ALA A 261 -8.23 18.20 18.41
C ALA A 261 -8.42 18.69 16.99
N THR A 262 -8.62 17.75 16.07
CA THR A 262 -9.01 18.07 14.70
C THR A 262 -10.49 17.79 14.47
N SER A 263 -11.11 18.51 13.57
CA SER A 263 -12.47 18.21 13.12
C SER A 263 -12.50 17.09 12.06
N ASN A 264 -11.39 16.41 11.85
CA ASN A 264 -11.30 15.24 10.97
C ASN A 264 -11.70 13.97 11.73
N TYR A 265 -12.99 13.66 11.71
CA TYR A 265 -13.53 12.46 12.39
C TYR A 265 -13.27 11.15 11.64
N VAL A 266 -12.80 11.23 10.40
CA VAL A 266 -12.60 10.05 9.54
C VAL A 266 -11.18 9.49 9.67
N ALA A 267 -10.18 10.36 9.90
CA ALA A 267 -8.76 9.98 9.93
C ALA A 267 -7.98 10.77 11.00
N ALA A 268 -8.58 10.98 12.18
CA ALA A 268 -8.02 11.84 13.23
C ALA A 268 -6.59 11.46 13.67
N ASN A 269 -6.21 10.20 13.54
CA ASN A 269 -4.88 9.70 13.93
C ASN A 269 -3.82 9.77 12.79
N LYS A 270 -4.21 10.20 11.59
CA LYS A 270 -3.33 10.26 10.41
C LYS A 270 -3.06 11.69 9.95
N ASP A 271 -3.58 12.69 10.66
CA ASP A 271 -3.31 14.08 10.30
C ASP A 271 -1.82 14.39 10.50
N ASP A 272 -1.18 14.88 9.45
CA ASP A 272 0.17 15.41 9.52
C ASP A 272 0.14 16.83 10.06
N ILE A 273 0.03 16.94 11.39
CA ILE A 273 0.08 18.20 12.09
C ILE A 273 1.53 18.51 12.40
N ILE A 274 1.93 19.72 12.05
CA ILE A 274 3.24 20.26 12.43
C ILE A 274 3.04 21.50 13.30
N TYR A 275 3.97 21.72 14.21
CA TYR A 275 3.92 22.86 15.11
C TYR A 275 5.29 23.50 15.32
N LYS A 276 5.29 24.76 15.66
CA LYS A 276 6.47 25.55 16.00
C LYS A 276 6.10 26.65 16.97
N LEU A 277 6.96 26.92 17.95
CA LEU A 277 6.87 28.11 18.78
C LEU A 277 7.88 29.14 18.24
N GLU A 278 7.38 30.18 17.58
CA GLU A 278 8.21 31.23 17.03
C GLU A 278 8.94 32.01 18.14
N GLY A 279 10.20 32.29 17.93
CA GLY A 279 11.06 32.91 18.94
C GLY A 279 11.71 31.91 19.90
N PHE A 280 11.26 30.66 19.94
CA PHE A 280 11.84 29.58 20.75
C PHE A 280 12.59 28.55 19.89
N SER A 281 12.02 28.14 18.77
CA SER A 281 12.64 27.19 17.85
C SER A 281 12.46 27.66 16.39
N ASN A 282 13.47 27.36 15.54
CA ASN A 282 13.39 27.66 14.11
C ASN A 282 12.79 26.50 13.31
N ASP A 283 12.74 25.30 13.87
CA ASP A 283 12.35 24.09 13.17
C ASP A 283 10.89 23.76 13.43
N TRP A 284 10.23 23.20 12.40
CA TRP A 284 8.91 22.61 12.55
C TRP A 284 9.03 21.19 13.13
N ASN A 285 8.21 20.88 14.11
CA ASN A 285 8.11 19.57 14.77
C ASN A 285 6.86 18.87 14.31
N SER A 286 6.90 17.54 14.18
CA SER A 286 5.72 16.73 13.90
C SER A 286 4.95 16.42 15.17
N ALA A 287 3.63 16.61 15.12
CA ALA A 287 2.70 16.21 16.17
C ALA A 287 1.96 14.90 15.85
N ARG A 288 2.49 14.11 14.88
CA ARG A 288 1.85 12.85 14.48
C ARG A 288 1.66 11.91 15.68
N GLY A 289 0.43 11.52 15.94
CA GLY A 289 0.07 10.65 17.09
C GLY A 289 0.08 11.37 18.45
N LEU A 290 0.28 12.68 18.47
CA LEU A 290 0.19 13.49 19.69
C LEU A 290 -1.16 14.22 19.74
N HIS A 291 -1.67 14.39 20.95
CA HIS A 291 -2.88 15.19 21.22
C HIS A 291 -2.54 16.45 22.03
N ASN A 292 -1.30 16.59 22.46
CA ASN A 292 -0.81 17.75 23.18
C ASN A 292 0.61 18.12 22.76
N ILE A 293 0.97 19.37 22.96
CA ILE A 293 2.29 19.93 22.74
C ILE A 293 2.73 20.62 24.02
N THR A 294 3.90 20.27 24.53
CA THR A 294 4.45 20.83 25.77
C THR A 294 5.71 21.63 25.48
N TYR A 295 5.81 22.81 26.11
CA TYR A 295 6.99 23.64 26.16
C TYR A 295 7.44 23.82 27.58
N THR A 296 8.76 23.86 27.83
CA THR A 296 9.39 24.00 29.15
C THR A 296 10.51 25.03 29.10
#